data_9eec0e037806947bbb962c48f102f316
#
_entry.id   9eec0e037806947bbb962c48f102f316
#
_cell.length_a   1.000
_cell.length_b   1.000
_cell.length_c   1.000
_cell.angle_alpha   90.00
_cell.angle_beta   90.00
_cell.angle_gamma   90.00
#
_symmetry.space_group_name_H-M   'P 1'
#
loop_
_entity.id
_entity.type
_entity.pdbx_description
1 polymer ?
#
loop_
_entity_poly.entity_id
_entity_poly.type
_entity_poly.pdbx_seq_one_letter_code
_entity_poly.pdbx_strand_id
1 'polypeptide(L)'
;MIQRFLLVFCFCLFSLEQTVAQHSTESTFYGHTLADEGAWCWFADPRALHFESKDKTVSITLIGYIDRHGNIKARQIDWKTGLTEEVLVRSYFQPDDHDNPAFLVLPDERIMIIYSRHSDEKCFYYRISRRPGDISALGEEKRLEVKDNTTYPNPFILSEDPDHIYMCWRGMGWHPTIAQMTLPDKDDNISFTWGPMQLVQSTAARPYAKYASNGRDKIYIAYTTGHPDNEYPNWLYLNVFNIRTRRLQDIQGHNLSIVDDGPFQVKRTDDYFQDYAVTVVDRMADSRDWIWSLQLDEKESPAIGFTRISQDKMDHEYYYATFDGGAWRRLFIAEGGRWFHNNPTTELCYSAGMAINPANTAEIYCSVPVNNVYEI
;
A
#
# COMPACT_ATOMS: atom_id res chain seq x y z
N MET A 1 36.29 -50.05 42.85
CA MET A 1 35.01 -49.99 42.16
C MET A 1 34.40 -48.57 42.23
N ILE A 2 35.16 -47.52 42.52
CA ILE A 2 34.73 -46.16 42.72
C ILE A 2 35.21 -45.22 41.55
N GLN A 3 36.21 -45.70 40.79
CA GLN A 3 36.82 -44.85 39.74
C GLN A 3 36.15 -44.90 38.35
N ARG A 4 35.14 -45.76 38.13
CA ARG A 4 34.44 -45.87 36.86
C ARG A 4 33.12 -45.03 36.76
N PHE A 5 32.65 -44.50 37.88
CA PHE A 5 31.41 -43.69 37.91
C PHE A 5 31.66 -42.19 37.70
N LEU A 6 32.89 -41.72 37.89
CA LEU A 6 33.19 -40.29 37.72
C LEU A 6 33.42 -39.87 36.25
N LEU A 7 33.77 -40.83 35.39
CA LEU A 7 34.04 -40.54 33.96
C LEU A 7 32.76 -40.45 33.09
N VAL A 8 31.65 -41.03 33.54
CA VAL A 8 30.39 -40.99 32.79
C VAL A 8 29.63 -39.67 33.08
N PHE A 9 29.86 -39.07 34.25
CA PHE A 9 29.19 -37.82 34.62
C PHE A 9 29.79 -36.55 33.95
N CYS A 10 31.11 -36.59 33.62
CA CYS A 10 31.77 -35.50 32.91
C CYS A 10 31.42 -35.44 31.42
N PHE A 11 31.06 -36.58 30.80
CA PHE A 11 30.69 -36.58 29.35
C PHE A 11 29.25 -36.10 29.11
N CYS A 12 28.37 -36.21 30.09
CA CYS A 12 26.98 -35.70 29.96
C CYS A 12 26.87 -34.18 30.18
N LEU A 13 27.82 -33.58 30.91
CA LEU A 13 27.83 -32.12 31.10
C LEU A 13 28.39 -31.36 29.91
N PHE A 14 29.29 -31.95 29.13
CA PHE A 14 29.83 -31.32 27.93
C PHE A 14 28.87 -31.35 26.72
N SER A 15 27.91 -32.28 26.69
CA SER A 15 26.91 -32.35 25.64
C SER A 15 25.70 -31.42 25.87
N LEU A 16 25.50 -30.94 27.11
CA LEU A 16 24.41 -29.96 27.40
C LEU A 16 24.81 -28.51 27.08
N GLU A 17 26.08 -28.16 27.16
CA GLU A 17 26.53 -26.80 26.84
C GLU A 17 26.58 -26.53 25.33
N GLN A 18 26.74 -27.53 24.50
CA GLN A 18 26.73 -27.34 23.03
C GLN A 18 25.32 -27.22 22.42
N THR A 19 24.30 -27.68 23.15
CA THR A 19 22.91 -27.57 22.67
C THR A 19 22.24 -26.24 23.04
N VAL A 20 22.78 -25.50 24.01
CA VAL A 20 22.25 -24.19 24.41
C VAL A 20 22.83 -23.05 23.55
N ALA A 21 24.02 -23.23 22.97
CA ALA A 21 24.66 -22.21 22.15
C ALA A 21 24.15 -22.15 20.70
N GLN A 22 23.35 -23.13 20.25
CA GLN A 22 22.85 -23.18 18.87
C GLN A 22 21.43 -22.65 18.72
N HIS A 23 20.76 -22.25 19.81
CA HIS A 23 19.41 -21.69 19.78
C HIS A 23 19.35 -20.17 19.95
N SER A 24 20.46 -19.47 20.01
CA SER A 24 20.49 -18.01 20.23
C SER A 24 20.72 -17.16 18.97
N THR A 25 20.77 -17.74 17.77
CA THR A 25 20.99 -16.99 16.52
C THR A 25 19.84 -17.04 15.52
N GLU A 26 18.76 -17.74 15.81
CA GLU A 26 17.55 -17.68 15.01
C GLU A 26 16.42 -17.04 15.81
N SER A 27 16.18 -15.80 15.58
CA SER A 27 14.94 -15.02 15.84
C SER A 27 15.14 -13.73 16.59
N THR A 28 15.89 -12.80 16.05
CA THR A 28 15.89 -11.45 16.63
C THR A 28 14.73 -10.56 16.13
N PHE A 29 13.88 -11.04 15.21
CA PHE A 29 12.80 -10.24 14.67
C PHE A 29 11.38 -10.72 14.96
N TYR A 30 11.16 -11.94 15.41
CA TYR A 30 9.84 -12.41 15.80
C TYR A 30 9.48 -11.90 17.20
N GLY A 31 8.52 -10.96 17.27
CA GLY A 31 7.96 -10.45 18.51
C GLY A 31 8.40 -9.04 18.91
N HIS A 32 9.12 -8.30 18.08
CA HIS A 32 9.37 -6.89 18.33
C HIS A 32 8.20 -6.01 17.90
N THR A 33 7.71 -5.19 18.82
CA THR A 33 6.75 -4.13 18.51
C THR A 33 7.39 -3.12 17.56
N LEU A 34 6.82 -2.96 16.37
CA LEU A 34 7.30 -2.00 15.38
C LEU A 34 6.91 -0.56 15.75
N ALA A 35 5.76 -0.39 16.37
CA ALA A 35 5.28 0.87 16.91
C ALA A 35 4.33 0.60 18.07
N ASP A 36 4.50 1.28 19.20
CA ASP A 36 3.62 1.12 20.35
C ASP A 36 2.22 1.69 20.09
N GLU A 37 2.14 2.71 19.25
CA GLU A 37 0.91 3.44 18.94
C GLU A 37 0.94 3.87 17.46
N GLY A 38 0.95 2.91 16.54
CA GLY A 38 0.97 3.19 15.10
C GLY A 38 -0.39 2.97 14.44
N ALA A 39 -0.84 3.94 13.66
CA ALA A 39 -1.99 3.81 12.78
C ALA A 39 -1.60 4.14 11.33
N TRP A 40 -2.32 3.58 10.38
CA TRP A 40 -2.18 3.85 8.95
C TRP A 40 -3.45 3.52 8.20
N CYS A 41 -3.69 4.21 7.11
CA CYS A 41 -4.67 3.82 6.11
C CYS A 41 -3.98 3.10 4.94
N TRP A 42 -4.56 2.02 4.45
CA TRP A 42 -3.92 1.18 3.41
C TRP A 42 -3.98 1.76 1.99
N PHE A 43 -4.49 2.96 1.81
CA PHE A 43 -4.57 3.62 0.50
C PHE A 43 -3.37 4.51 0.17
N ALA A 44 -2.52 4.87 1.13
CA ALA A 44 -1.23 5.51 0.87
C ALA A 44 -0.13 4.44 0.79
N ASP A 45 0.53 4.31 -0.34
CA ASP A 45 1.56 3.30 -0.58
C ASP A 45 2.78 3.87 -1.33
N PRO A 46 3.97 3.23 -1.17
CA PRO A 46 4.26 2.18 -0.20
C PRO A 46 4.39 2.74 1.22
N ARG A 47 3.61 2.24 2.16
CA ARG A 47 3.75 2.52 3.62
C ARG A 47 4.78 1.64 4.30
N ALA A 48 5.16 0.55 3.63
CA ALA A 48 6.33 -0.26 3.96
C ALA A 48 7.12 -0.50 2.68
N LEU A 49 8.44 -0.29 2.73
CA LEU A 49 9.34 -0.38 1.59
C LEU A 49 10.62 -1.09 1.99
N HIS A 50 10.95 -2.18 1.30
CA HIS A 50 12.28 -2.77 1.37
C HIS A 50 13.18 -2.15 0.30
N PHE A 51 14.38 -1.76 0.69
CA PHE A 51 15.39 -1.18 -0.19
C PHE A 51 16.75 -1.89 0.01
N GLU A 52 17.35 -2.27 -1.10
CA GLU A 52 18.72 -2.74 -1.15
C GLU A 52 19.52 -1.85 -2.11
N SER A 53 20.67 -1.30 -1.63
CA SER A 53 21.51 -0.45 -2.46
C SER A 53 22.15 -1.22 -3.61
N LYS A 54 22.47 -0.54 -4.71
CA LYS A 54 23.10 -1.14 -5.91
C LYS A 54 24.43 -1.84 -5.59
N ASP A 55 25.19 -1.28 -4.65
CA ASP A 55 26.46 -1.86 -4.18
C ASP A 55 26.27 -2.90 -3.07
N LYS A 56 25.02 -3.18 -2.68
CA LYS A 56 24.63 -4.12 -1.63
C LYS A 56 25.20 -3.81 -0.24
N THR A 57 25.64 -2.59 -0.01
CA THR A 57 26.12 -2.18 1.33
C THR A 57 24.98 -1.84 2.29
N VAL A 58 23.84 -1.41 1.77
CA VAL A 58 22.63 -1.10 2.52
C VAL A 58 21.54 -2.13 2.21
N SER A 59 20.86 -2.65 3.23
CA SER A 59 19.65 -3.47 3.11
C SER A 59 18.72 -3.09 4.27
N ILE A 60 17.66 -2.36 3.96
CA ILE A 60 16.75 -1.78 4.96
C ILE A 60 15.28 -2.05 4.62
N THR A 61 14.44 -2.06 5.65
CA THR A 61 13.00 -1.92 5.48
C THR A 61 12.54 -0.67 6.22
N LEU A 62 11.77 0.15 5.51
CA LEU A 62 11.13 1.35 6.04
C LEU A 62 9.66 1.06 6.31
N ILE A 63 9.13 1.56 7.42
CA ILE A 63 7.72 1.44 7.78
C ILE A 63 7.23 2.81 8.25
N GLY A 64 6.18 3.34 7.60
CA GLY A 64 5.59 4.64 7.89
C GLY A 64 4.28 4.50 8.65
N TYR A 65 4.05 5.36 9.63
CA TYR A 65 2.84 5.38 10.43
C TYR A 65 2.62 6.74 11.10
N ILE A 66 1.46 6.89 11.70
CA ILE A 66 1.10 8.03 12.49
C ILE A 66 0.80 7.59 13.91
N ASP A 67 1.18 8.38 14.92
CA ASP A 67 0.85 8.09 16.31
C ASP A 67 -0.42 8.86 16.76
N ARG A 68 -0.92 8.56 17.95
CA ARG A 68 -2.13 9.18 18.51
C ARG A 68 -2.05 10.71 18.69
N HIS A 69 -0.85 11.27 18.67
CA HIS A 69 -0.63 12.73 18.77
C HIS A 69 -0.58 13.41 17.39
N GLY A 70 -0.76 12.61 16.31
CA GLY A 70 -0.62 13.09 14.95
C GLY A 70 0.82 13.34 14.52
N ASN A 71 1.79 12.66 15.16
CA ASN A 71 3.16 12.71 14.67
C ASN A 71 3.33 11.73 13.53
N ILE A 72 3.85 12.19 12.40
CA ILE A 72 4.29 11.31 11.32
C ILE A 72 5.65 10.74 11.67
N LYS A 73 5.73 9.43 11.68
CA LYS A 73 6.92 8.67 12.03
C LYS A 73 7.28 7.67 10.95
N ALA A 74 8.55 7.35 10.89
CA ALA A 74 9.08 6.27 10.07
C ALA A 74 10.05 5.42 10.89
N ARG A 75 9.96 4.10 10.73
CA ARG A 75 10.94 3.17 11.32
C ARG A 75 11.80 2.59 10.22
N GLN A 76 13.11 2.60 10.45
CA GLN A 76 14.10 1.93 9.62
C GLN A 76 14.60 0.68 10.34
N ILE A 77 14.57 -0.44 9.64
CA ILE A 77 15.14 -1.71 10.08
C ILE A 77 16.33 -2.00 9.18
N ASP A 78 17.52 -2.07 9.73
CA ASP A 78 18.74 -2.43 9.00
C ASP A 78 18.97 -3.96 9.13
N TRP A 79 18.84 -4.65 8.01
CA TRP A 79 18.97 -6.11 7.96
C TRP A 79 20.41 -6.62 8.08
N LYS A 80 21.40 -5.75 7.90
CA LYS A 80 22.81 -6.12 8.03
C LYS A 80 23.30 -6.05 9.47
N THR A 81 22.81 -5.06 10.20
CA THR A 81 23.22 -4.82 11.59
C THR A 81 22.19 -5.30 12.60
N GLY A 82 20.95 -5.52 12.17
CA GLY A 82 19.82 -5.82 13.06
C GLY A 82 19.32 -4.60 13.86
N LEU A 83 19.85 -3.41 13.59
CA LEU A 83 19.45 -2.20 14.29
C LEU A 83 18.10 -1.69 13.76
N THR A 84 17.32 -1.15 14.67
CA THR A 84 16.08 -0.45 14.34
C THR A 84 16.11 0.97 14.88
N GLU A 85 15.69 1.93 14.07
CA GLU A 85 15.62 3.34 14.43
C GLU A 85 14.23 3.90 14.09
N GLU A 86 13.64 4.66 15.02
CA GLU A 86 12.43 5.42 14.77
C GLU A 86 12.81 6.89 14.52
N VAL A 87 12.29 7.44 13.43
CA VAL A 87 12.54 8.82 13.02
C VAL A 87 11.23 9.60 13.08
N LEU A 88 11.25 10.73 13.79
CA LEU A 88 10.18 11.71 13.76
C LEU A 88 10.27 12.52 12.45
N VAL A 89 9.33 12.26 11.54
CA VAL A 89 9.26 12.95 10.24
C VAL A 89 8.63 14.33 10.41
N ARG A 90 7.49 14.40 11.12
CA ARG A 90 6.76 15.63 11.40
C ARG A 90 6.03 15.51 12.74
N SER A 91 6.16 16.52 13.61
CA SER A 91 5.46 16.56 14.89
C SER A 91 4.10 17.26 14.78
N TYR A 92 3.12 16.76 15.54
CA TYR A 92 1.78 17.37 15.72
C TYR A 92 1.13 17.80 14.42
N PHE A 93 1.09 16.90 13.43
CA PHE A 93 0.55 17.20 12.11
C PHE A 93 -0.97 17.13 12.10
N GLN A 94 -1.53 15.94 12.28
CA GLN A 94 -2.96 15.68 12.44
C GLN A 94 -3.14 14.27 13.00
N PRO A 95 -3.95 14.01 14.02
CA PRO A 95 -4.20 12.67 14.54
C PRO A 95 -5.24 11.93 13.69
N ASP A 96 -4.88 11.61 12.45
CA ASP A 96 -5.74 10.95 11.46
C ASP A 96 -4.91 9.91 10.70
N ASP A 97 -5.42 8.69 10.56
CA ASP A 97 -4.72 7.58 9.91
C ASP A 97 -4.52 7.79 8.40
N HIS A 98 -5.27 8.71 7.79
CA HIS A 98 -5.10 9.10 6.37
C HIS A 98 -3.78 9.81 6.07
N ASP A 99 -3.11 10.30 7.11
CA ASP A 99 -1.90 11.12 6.96
C ASP A 99 -0.62 10.27 6.99
N ASN A 100 -0.72 8.94 7.05
CA ASN A 100 0.45 8.08 7.05
C ASN A 100 1.31 8.32 5.79
N PRO A 101 2.64 8.31 5.93
CA PRO A 101 3.54 8.64 4.83
C PRO A 101 3.68 7.48 3.83
N ALA A 102 3.99 7.84 2.58
CA ALA A 102 4.49 6.94 1.56
C ALA A 102 5.98 7.20 1.28
N PHE A 103 6.68 6.17 0.81
CA PHE A 103 8.11 6.23 0.52
C PHE A 103 8.38 6.15 -0.97
N LEU A 104 9.44 6.81 -1.40
CA LEU A 104 9.97 6.69 -2.77
C LEU A 104 11.51 6.64 -2.71
N VAL A 105 12.10 5.65 -3.37
CA VAL A 105 13.54 5.63 -3.62
C VAL A 105 13.84 6.48 -4.84
N LEU A 106 14.67 7.49 -4.67
CA LEU A 106 15.13 8.36 -5.75
C LEU A 106 16.28 7.69 -6.55
N PRO A 107 16.60 8.15 -7.79
CA PRO A 107 17.67 7.57 -8.60
C PRO A 107 19.06 7.61 -7.95
N ASP A 108 19.30 8.57 -7.05
CA ASP A 108 20.52 8.70 -6.23
C ASP A 108 20.46 7.90 -4.92
N GLU A 109 19.46 7.01 -4.79
CA GLU A 109 19.22 6.13 -3.65
C GLU A 109 18.83 6.85 -2.35
N ARG A 110 18.62 8.17 -2.39
CA ARG A 110 17.99 8.88 -1.27
C ARG A 110 16.52 8.50 -1.16
N ILE A 111 15.97 8.60 0.05
CA ILE A 111 14.59 8.26 0.34
C ILE A 111 13.77 9.55 0.46
N MET A 112 12.73 9.67 -0.37
CA MET A 112 11.69 10.67 -0.22
C MET A 112 10.57 10.11 0.63
N ILE A 113 10.15 10.85 1.66
CA ILE A 113 9.00 10.57 2.52
C ILE A 113 7.96 11.64 2.22
N ILE A 114 6.79 11.22 1.69
CA ILE A 114 5.74 12.14 1.26
C ILE A 114 4.44 11.85 2.01
N TYR A 115 3.72 12.90 2.41
CA TYR A 115 2.51 12.83 3.22
C TYR A 115 1.61 14.05 2.99
N SER A 116 0.37 13.96 3.42
CA SER A 116 -0.60 15.06 3.35
C SER A 116 -1.55 15.00 4.53
N ARG A 117 -2.24 16.09 4.81
CA ARG A 117 -3.34 16.11 5.77
C ARG A 117 -4.59 15.52 5.13
N HIS A 118 -5.53 15.08 5.95
CA HIS A 118 -6.81 14.58 5.48
C HIS A 118 -7.70 15.77 5.02
N SER A 119 -7.38 16.27 3.82
CA SER A 119 -8.27 17.14 3.01
C SER A 119 -8.57 18.54 3.55
N ASP A 120 -7.91 18.98 4.59
CA ASP A 120 -8.03 20.33 5.12
C ASP A 120 -6.97 21.30 4.57
N GLU A 121 -5.93 20.77 3.93
CA GLU A 121 -4.93 21.53 3.19
C GLU A 121 -4.77 20.98 1.76
N LYS A 122 -4.46 21.88 0.83
CA LYS A 122 -4.31 21.55 -0.60
C LYS A 122 -2.84 21.47 -0.98
N CYS A 123 -2.09 20.61 -0.30
CA CYS A 123 -0.68 20.40 -0.57
C CYS A 123 -0.23 19.02 -0.12
N PHE A 124 0.87 18.56 -0.70
CA PHE A 124 1.69 17.51 -0.14
C PHE A 124 2.87 18.12 0.60
N TYR A 125 3.28 17.45 1.67
CA TYR A 125 4.54 17.70 2.35
C TYR A 125 5.49 16.57 2.03
N TYR A 126 6.79 16.85 1.99
CA TYR A 126 7.79 15.81 1.84
C TYR A 126 9.12 16.20 2.47
N ARG A 127 9.90 15.19 2.80
CA ARG A 127 11.29 15.31 3.23
C ARG A 127 12.12 14.27 2.49
N ILE A 128 13.38 14.60 2.21
CA ILE A 128 14.29 13.71 1.51
C ILE A 128 15.45 13.41 2.46
N SER A 129 15.89 12.16 2.52
CA SER A 129 17.04 11.77 3.32
C SER A 129 18.32 12.46 2.80
N ARG A 130 19.21 12.82 3.70
CA ARG A 130 20.48 13.48 3.33
C ARG A 130 21.50 12.49 2.75
N ARG A 131 21.31 11.20 3.03
CA ARG A 131 22.19 10.11 2.59
C ARG A 131 21.37 9.03 1.89
N PRO A 132 21.96 8.33 0.91
CA PRO A 132 21.33 7.16 0.30
C PRO A 132 20.96 6.10 1.34
N GLY A 133 19.74 5.55 1.23
CA GLY A 133 19.27 4.46 2.05
C GLY A 133 19.28 4.70 3.57
N ASP A 134 19.22 5.96 4.03
CA ASP A 134 19.33 6.29 5.45
C ASP A 134 18.42 7.46 5.80
N ILE A 135 17.35 7.18 6.54
CA ILE A 135 16.39 8.20 6.98
C ILE A 135 16.70 8.82 8.36
N SER A 136 17.80 8.43 9.01
CA SER A 136 18.19 8.99 10.31
C SER A 136 18.46 10.50 10.25
N ALA A 137 18.81 11.02 9.06
CA ALA A 137 19.00 12.44 8.81
C ALA A 137 18.15 12.89 7.61
N LEU A 138 17.04 13.57 7.88
CA LEU A 138 16.16 14.15 6.87
C LEU A 138 16.54 15.60 6.54
N GLY A 139 16.34 15.97 5.27
CA GLY A 139 16.40 17.35 4.80
C GLY A 139 15.26 18.21 5.39
N GLU A 140 15.20 19.47 4.98
CA GLU A 140 14.12 20.36 5.33
C GLU A 140 12.78 19.85 4.79
N GLU A 141 11.69 20.11 5.52
CA GLU A 141 10.36 19.85 5.01
C GLU A 141 10.06 20.81 3.87
N LYS A 142 9.58 20.24 2.78
CA LYS A 142 9.14 20.95 1.58
C LYS A 142 7.65 20.79 1.38
N ARG A 143 7.08 21.65 0.57
CA ARG A 143 5.65 21.71 0.27
C ARG A 143 5.42 21.74 -1.23
N LEU A 144 4.49 20.92 -1.72
CA LEU A 144 4.03 20.93 -3.09
C LEU A 144 2.56 21.33 -3.12
N GLU A 145 2.26 22.54 -3.58
CA GLU A 145 0.91 23.07 -3.64
C GLU A 145 0.09 22.39 -4.74
N VAL A 146 -1.17 22.09 -4.42
CA VAL A 146 -2.17 21.50 -5.31
C VAL A 146 -3.43 22.37 -5.29
N LYS A 147 -4.24 22.33 -6.34
CA LYS A 147 -5.46 23.15 -6.41
C LYS A 147 -6.69 22.51 -5.76
N ASP A 148 -6.63 21.20 -5.50
CA ASP A 148 -7.75 20.40 -5.02
C ASP A 148 -7.28 19.47 -3.88
N ASN A 149 -8.11 18.51 -3.47
CA ASN A 149 -7.83 17.60 -2.36
C ASN A 149 -6.52 16.81 -2.55
N THR A 150 -5.89 16.50 -1.42
CA THR A 150 -4.69 15.69 -1.33
C THR A 150 -4.88 14.65 -0.23
N THR A 151 -4.95 13.37 -0.58
CA THR A 151 -5.00 12.28 0.40
C THR A 151 -4.44 11.02 -0.27
N TYR A 152 -3.69 10.22 0.49
CA TYR A 152 -3.13 8.95 0.02
C TYR A 152 -2.14 9.09 -1.14
N PRO A 153 -0.96 9.65 -0.91
CA PRO A 153 0.09 9.69 -1.93
C PRO A 153 0.57 8.29 -2.30
N ASN A 154 0.75 8.08 -3.61
CA ASN A 154 1.30 6.85 -4.18
C ASN A 154 2.31 7.24 -5.28
N PRO A 155 3.60 7.45 -4.93
CA PRO A 155 4.63 7.89 -5.86
C PRO A 155 5.29 6.73 -6.59
N PHE A 156 5.64 6.95 -7.88
CA PHE A 156 6.34 5.99 -8.74
C PHE A 156 7.42 6.67 -9.56
N ILE A 157 8.54 5.99 -9.78
CA ILE A 157 9.50 6.27 -10.85
C ILE A 157 9.52 5.06 -11.76
N LEU A 158 9.39 5.28 -13.07
CA LEU A 158 9.24 4.24 -14.07
C LEU A 158 10.41 4.27 -15.04
N SER A 159 10.96 3.12 -15.41
CA SER A 159 12.20 3.03 -16.17
C SER A 159 12.14 3.62 -17.59
N GLU A 160 10.94 3.77 -18.15
CA GLU A 160 10.73 4.41 -19.44
C GLU A 160 10.64 5.95 -19.36
N ASP A 161 10.57 6.48 -18.12
CA ASP A 161 10.62 7.91 -17.84
C ASP A 161 11.32 8.15 -16.49
N PRO A 162 12.63 7.84 -16.41
CA PRO A 162 13.37 7.81 -15.14
C PRO A 162 13.65 9.22 -14.56
N ASP A 163 13.41 10.27 -15.35
CA ASP A 163 13.66 11.66 -14.97
C ASP A 163 12.44 12.32 -14.30
N HIS A 164 11.34 11.56 -14.14
CA HIS A 164 10.12 12.08 -13.54
C HIS A 164 9.55 11.15 -12.45
N ILE A 165 8.82 11.77 -11.54
CA ILE A 165 7.99 11.10 -10.54
C ILE A 165 6.54 11.15 -11.00
N TYR A 166 5.86 10.01 -11.06
CA TYR A 166 4.41 9.92 -11.19
C TYR A 166 3.79 9.81 -9.82
N MET A 167 2.85 10.68 -9.50
CA MET A 167 2.11 10.64 -8.24
C MET A 167 0.64 10.33 -8.52
N CYS A 168 0.14 9.29 -7.88
CA CYS A 168 -1.29 8.99 -7.84
C CYS A 168 -1.83 9.26 -6.43
N TRP A 169 -3.07 9.77 -6.34
CA TRP A 169 -3.70 10.06 -5.04
C TRP A 169 -5.22 10.20 -5.17
N ARG A 170 -5.93 10.27 -4.04
CA ARG A 170 -7.33 10.71 -4.00
C ARG A 170 -7.36 12.24 -4.03
N GLY A 171 -7.62 12.81 -5.20
CA GLY A 171 -7.43 14.22 -5.50
C GLY A 171 -8.69 14.93 -6.01
N MET A 172 -8.68 15.33 -7.27
CA MET A 172 -9.71 16.15 -7.90
C MET A 172 -11.11 15.57 -7.67
N GLY A 173 -11.97 16.34 -6.98
CA GLY A 173 -13.32 15.89 -6.64
C GLY A 173 -13.37 14.59 -5.84
N TRP A 174 -12.36 14.27 -5.07
CA TRP A 174 -12.21 13.02 -4.30
C TRP A 174 -12.04 11.74 -5.15
N HIS A 175 -11.63 11.89 -6.41
CA HIS A 175 -11.43 10.78 -7.33
C HIS A 175 -9.94 10.47 -7.55
N PRO A 176 -9.63 9.28 -8.08
CA PRO A 176 -8.27 8.91 -8.48
C PRO A 176 -7.69 9.95 -9.43
N THR A 177 -6.58 10.53 -9.03
CA THR A 177 -5.89 11.62 -9.71
C THR A 177 -4.43 11.26 -9.92
N ILE A 178 -3.83 11.75 -11.00
CA ILE A 178 -2.42 11.54 -11.34
C ILE A 178 -1.76 12.85 -11.73
N ALA A 179 -0.47 12.96 -11.44
CA ALA A 179 0.39 13.99 -12.01
C ALA A 179 1.79 13.43 -12.29
N GLN A 180 2.51 14.09 -13.19
CA GLN A 180 3.93 13.91 -13.40
C GLN A 180 4.67 15.10 -12.76
N MET A 181 5.80 14.83 -12.11
CA MET A 181 6.61 15.81 -11.39
C MET A 181 8.07 15.66 -11.78
N THR A 182 8.84 16.74 -11.63
CA THR A 182 10.30 16.67 -11.73
C THR A 182 10.89 15.77 -10.64
N LEU A 183 12.07 15.22 -10.88
CA LEU A 183 12.93 14.79 -9.78
C LEU A 183 13.32 16.01 -8.92
N PRO A 184 13.76 15.81 -7.66
CA PRO A 184 14.26 16.89 -6.81
C PRO A 184 15.43 17.62 -7.47
N ASP A 185 15.40 18.94 -7.47
CA ASP A 185 16.52 19.78 -7.87
C ASP A 185 17.63 19.81 -6.80
N LYS A 186 18.66 20.62 -7.00
CA LYS A 186 19.78 20.77 -6.05
C LYS A 186 19.38 21.28 -4.65
N ASP A 187 18.22 21.89 -4.54
CA ASP A 187 17.65 22.42 -3.31
C ASP A 187 16.48 21.55 -2.80
N ASP A 188 16.36 20.32 -3.34
CA ASP A 188 15.32 19.33 -3.04
C ASP A 188 13.88 19.78 -3.39
N ASN A 189 13.69 20.72 -4.31
CA ASN A 189 12.36 21.12 -4.77
C ASN A 189 11.88 20.24 -5.92
N ILE A 190 10.57 19.93 -5.92
CA ILE A 190 9.87 19.26 -7.00
C ILE A 190 8.76 20.17 -7.53
N SER A 191 8.36 19.98 -8.77
CA SER A 191 7.27 20.72 -9.41
C SER A 191 6.51 19.86 -10.40
N PHE A 192 5.24 20.18 -10.65
CA PHE A 192 4.45 19.50 -11.67
C PHE A 192 4.98 19.83 -13.08
N THR A 193 5.16 18.79 -13.88
CA THR A 193 5.48 18.89 -15.33
C THR A 193 4.24 18.59 -16.17
N TRP A 194 3.30 17.79 -15.64
CA TRP A 194 2.01 17.49 -16.26
C TRP A 194 0.95 17.18 -15.18
N GLY A 195 -0.28 17.56 -15.45
CA GLY A 195 -1.40 17.38 -14.52
C GLY A 195 -1.43 18.45 -13.42
N PRO A 196 -2.13 18.23 -12.30
CA PRO A 196 -2.96 17.08 -11.96
C PRO A 196 -4.09 16.79 -12.94
N MET A 197 -4.33 15.50 -13.22
CA MET A 197 -5.42 15.02 -14.08
C MET A 197 -6.24 13.96 -13.34
N GLN A 198 -7.55 14.01 -13.44
CA GLN A 198 -8.42 12.99 -12.90
C GLN A 198 -8.40 11.76 -13.82
N LEU A 199 -8.08 10.58 -13.28
CA LEU A 199 -7.99 9.32 -14.05
C LEU A 199 -9.37 8.73 -14.35
N VAL A 200 -10.18 8.61 -13.31
CA VAL A 200 -11.52 8.04 -13.38
C VAL A 200 -12.49 8.94 -12.64
N GLN A 201 -13.74 8.98 -13.14
CA GLN A 201 -14.84 9.63 -12.47
C GLN A 201 -15.99 8.65 -12.31
N SER A 202 -16.38 8.39 -11.07
CA SER A 202 -17.54 7.57 -10.75
C SER A 202 -18.79 8.43 -10.64
N THR A 203 -19.94 7.81 -10.88
CA THR A 203 -21.25 8.40 -10.55
C THR A 203 -21.50 8.46 -9.05
N ALA A 204 -20.80 7.62 -8.26
CA ALA A 204 -20.81 7.67 -6.80
C ALA A 204 -19.72 8.63 -6.27
N ALA A 205 -19.90 9.09 -5.05
CA ALA A 205 -18.91 9.91 -4.39
C ALA A 205 -17.74 9.06 -3.85
N ARG A 206 -16.53 9.59 -3.96
CA ARG A 206 -15.32 9.03 -3.32
C ARG A 206 -15.01 7.58 -3.69
N PRO A 207 -14.73 7.23 -4.96
CA PRO A 207 -14.14 5.95 -5.30
C PRO A 207 -12.77 5.83 -4.66
N TYR A 208 -12.50 4.69 -4.02
CA TYR A 208 -11.22 4.40 -3.40
C TYR A 208 -10.35 3.57 -4.32
N ALA A 209 -9.08 3.89 -4.42
CA ALA A 209 -8.17 3.25 -5.35
C ALA A 209 -6.87 2.77 -4.71
N LYS A 210 -6.39 1.62 -5.20
CA LYS A 210 -5.03 1.10 -4.97
C LYS A 210 -4.27 1.15 -6.28
N TYR A 211 -2.97 1.38 -6.16
CA TYR A 211 -2.08 1.52 -7.30
C TYR A 211 -0.93 0.53 -7.21
N ALA A 212 -0.50 0.01 -8.36
CA ALA A 212 0.73 -0.77 -8.50
C ALA A 212 1.36 -0.43 -9.85
N SER A 213 2.66 -0.61 -10.03
CA SER A 213 3.31 -0.39 -11.32
C SER A 213 4.10 -1.61 -11.75
N ASN A 214 4.30 -1.75 -13.08
CA ASN A 214 5.24 -2.73 -13.63
C ASN A 214 6.70 -2.25 -13.58
N GLY A 215 6.97 -1.11 -12.94
CA GLY A 215 8.30 -0.49 -12.86
C GLY A 215 8.82 0.05 -14.21
N ARG A 216 8.05 -0.07 -15.30
CA ARG A 216 8.50 0.27 -16.64
C ARG A 216 7.70 1.41 -17.27
N ASP A 217 6.45 1.18 -17.63
CA ASP A 217 5.64 2.12 -18.43
C ASP A 217 4.16 2.14 -18.06
N LYS A 218 3.73 1.37 -17.05
CA LYS A 218 2.31 1.23 -16.69
C LYS A 218 2.09 1.37 -15.20
N ILE A 219 0.99 2.04 -14.84
CA ILE A 219 0.43 2.09 -13.50
C ILE A 219 -0.95 1.44 -13.54
N TYR A 220 -1.15 0.41 -12.75
CA TYR A 220 -2.39 -0.33 -12.58
C TYR A 220 -3.19 0.34 -11.46
N ILE A 221 -4.49 0.46 -11.67
CA ILE A 221 -5.40 1.18 -10.80
C ILE A 221 -6.60 0.27 -10.54
N ALA A 222 -6.70 -0.29 -9.34
CA ALA A 222 -7.89 -0.99 -8.90
C ALA A 222 -8.70 -0.06 -8.00
N TYR A 223 -10.00 0.06 -8.26
CA TYR A 223 -10.84 1.03 -7.56
C TYR A 223 -12.29 0.56 -7.45
N THR A 224 -13.03 1.14 -6.50
CA THR A 224 -14.43 0.84 -6.27
C THR A 224 -15.35 1.90 -6.90
N THR A 225 -16.65 1.60 -7.05
CA THR A 225 -17.63 2.59 -7.49
C THR A 225 -17.66 3.81 -6.56
N GLY A 226 -17.61 3.57 -5.24
CA GLY A 226 -17.63 4.58 -4.20
C GLY A 226 -17.13 4.03 -2.87
N HIS A 227 -17.38 4.77 -1.80
CA HIS A 227 -17.12 4.32 -0.44
C HIS A 227 -18.15 3.25 -0.03
N PRO A 228 -17.75 2.07 0.45
CA PRO A 228 -18.68 0.97 0.69
C PRO A 228 -19.74 1.25 1.76
N ASP A 229 -19.52 2.15 2.69
CA ASP A 229 -20.55 2.55 3.64
C ASP A 229 -21.73 3.31 3.02
N ASN A 230 -21.46 4.03 1.93
CA ASN A 230 -22.45 4.91 1.26
C ASN A 230 -22.95 4.34 -0.06
N GLU A 231 -22.21 3.41 -0.67
CA GLU A 231 -22.52 2.86 -1.98
C GLU A 231 -22.96 1.40 -1.89
N TYR A 232 -24.13 1.08 -2.51
CA TYR A 232 -24.66 -0.29 -2.54
C TYR A 232 -25.50 -0.53 -3.79
N PRO A 233 -25.24 -1.62 -4.53
CA PRO A 233 -24.02 -2.43 -4.46
C PRO A 233 -22.79 -1.61 -4.85
N ASN A 234 -21.59 -2.01 -4.37
CA ASN A 234 -20.33 -1.34 -4.69
C ASN A 234 -19.44 -2.31 -5.47
N TRP A 235 -19.12 -1.98 -6.72
CA TRP A 235 -18.36 -2.85 -7.60
C TRP A 235 -16.88 -2.53 -7.56
N LEU A 236 -16.06 -3.51 -7.94
CA LEU A 236 -14.62 -3.39 -8.06
C LEU A 236 -14.19 -3.37 -9.54
N TYR A 237 -13.28 -2.48 -9.88
CA TYR A 237 -12.78 -2.25 -11.23
C TYR A 237 -11.25 -2.26 -11.27
N LEU A 238 -10.68 -2.49 -12.48
CA LEU A 238 -9.27 -2.28 -12.75
C LEU A 238 -9.08 -1.65 -14.13
N ASN A 239 -8.22 -0.62 -14.18
CA ASN A 239 -7.68 -0.04 -15.41
C ASN A 239 -6.16 0.09 -15.32
N VAL A 240 -5.54 0.36 -16.47
CA VAL A 240 -4.09 0.52 -16.63
C VAL A 240 -3.80 1.86 -17.27
N PHE A 241 -3.03 2.70 -16.61
CA PHE A 241 -2.51 3.93 -17.18
C PHE A 241 -1.16 3.68 -17.86
N ASN A 242 -1.05 4.01 -19.15
CA ASN A 242 0.18 3.92 -19.90
C ASN A 242 0.84 5.31 -19.96
N ILE A 243 2.02 5.46 -19.38
CA ILE A 243 2.70 6.75 -19.24
C ILE A 243 3.16 7.33 -20.58
N ARG A 244 3.49 6.48 -21.56
CA ARG A 244 3.97 6.92 -22.89
C ARG A 244 2.89 7.58 -23.72
N THR A 245 1.66 7.04 -23.62
CA THR A 245 0.52 7.47 -24.42
C THR A 245 -0.46 8.35 -23.68
N ARG A 246 -0.32 8.44 -22.34
CA ARG A 246 -1.27 9.08 -21.41
C ARG A 246 -2.69 8.58 -21.58
N ARG A 247 -2.82 7.29 -21.93
CA ARG A 247 -4.11 6.61 -22.11
C ARG A 247 -4.42 5.72 -20.94
N LEU A 248 -5.68 5.69 -20.57
CA LEU A 248 -6.23 4.66 -19.72
C LEU A 248 -6.66 3.48 -20.62
N GLN A 249 -6.27 2.28 -20.22
CA GLN A 249 -6.49 1.03 -20.95
C GLN A 249 -7.23 0.04 -20.06
N ASP A 250 -7.85 -0.97 -20.67
CA ASP A 250 -8.23 -2.18 -19.95
C ASP A 250 -7.00 -3.07 -19.70
N ILE A 251 -7.18 -4.17 -18.99
CA ILE A 251 -6.09 -5.12 -18.68
C ILE A 251 -5.53 -5.80 -19.94
N GLN A 252 -6.27 -5.87 -21.03
CA GLN A 252 -5.83 -6.44 -22.30
C GLN A 252 -5.11 -5.41 -23.19
N GLY A 253 -5.02 -4.15 -22.76
CA GLY A 253 -4.33 -3.08 -23.47
C GLY A 253 -5.19 -2.32 -24.48
N HIS A 254 -6.50 -2.53 -24.52
CA HIS A 254 -7.39 -1.72 -25.36
C HIS A 254 -7.55 -0.32 -24.75
N ASN A 255 -7.42 0.70 -25.58
CA ASN A 255 -7.56 2.08 -25.15
C ASN A 255 -9.02 2.43 -24.81
N LEU A 256 -9.23 2.99 -23.64
CA LEU A 256 -10.54 3.39 -23.12
C LEU A 256 -10.74 4.91 -23.17
N SER A 257 -9.71 5.67 -22.78
CA SER A 257 -9.74 7.13 -22.80
C SER A 257 -8.33 7.72 -22.92
N ILE A 258 -8.26 8.98 -23.33
CA ILE A 258 -7.06 9.82 -23.25
C ILE A 258 -7.21 10.68 -21.99
N VAL A 259 -6.29 10.57 -21.05
CA VAL A 259 -6.40 11.27 -19.76
C VAL A 259 -6.37 12.79 -19.93
N ASP A 260 -5.66 13.30 -20.94
CA ASP A 260 -5.63 14.73 -21.27
C ASP A 260 -6.98 15.26 -21.74
N ASP A 261 -7.85 14.42 -22.30
CA ASP A 261 -9.19 14.79 -22.77
C ASP A 261 -10.26 14.73 -21.66
N GLY A 262 -9.91 14.13 -20.52
CA GLY A 262 -10.78 14.01 -19.34
C GLY A 262 -10.82 12.60 -18.74
N PRO A 263 -11.51 12.45 -17.59
CA PRO A 263 -11.53 11.19 -16.85
C PRO A 263 -12.38 10.13 -17.54
N PHE A 264 -11.97 8.87 -17.39
CA PHE A 264 -12.80 7.74 -17.76
C PHE A 264 -14.04 7.67 -16.86
N GLN A 265 -15.23 7.59 -17.49
CA GLN A 265 -16.51 7.60 -16.77
C GLN A 265 -16.89 6.20 -16.30
N VAL A 266 -17.02 6.02 -14.99
CA VAL A 266 -17.41 4.75 -14.36
C VAL A 266 -18.88 4.80 -13.98
N LYS A 267 -19.66 3.82 -14.46
CA LYS A 267 -21.08 3.70 -14.19
C LYS A 267 -21.41 2.29 -13.70
N ARG A 268 -22.38 2.19 -12.81
CA ARG A 268 -22.89 0.90 -12.34
C ARG A 268 -24.23 0.59 -13.04
N THR A 269 -24.13 0.18 -14.30
CA THR A 269 -25.28 -0.20 -15.12
C THR A 269 -24.99 -1.50 -15.87
N ASP A 270 -26.03 -2.20 -16.32
CA ASP A 270 -25.85 -3.43 -17.10
C ASP A 270 -25.22 -3.16 -18.48
N ASP A 271 -25.55 -2.04 -19.11
CA ASP A 271 -24.91 -1.62 -20.36
C ASP A 271 -23.42 -1.40 -20.15
N TYR A 272 -23.03 -0.67 -19.10
CA TYR A 272 -21.62 -0.47 -18.75
C TYR A 272 -20.89 -1.79 -18.54
N PHE A 273 -21.53 -2.75 -17.88
CA PHE A 273 -20.91 -4.06 -17.67
C PHE A 273 -20.68 -4.81 -18.99
N GLN A 274 -21.61 -4.73 -19.96
CA GLN A 274 -21.45 -5.35 -21.28
C GLN A 274 -20.30 -4.70 -22.06
N ASP A 275 -20.25 -3.37 -22.07
CA ASP A 275 -19.24 -2.61 -22.82
C ASP A 275 -17.84 -2.73 -22.22
N TYR A 276 -17.75 -2.81 -20.88
CA TYR A 276 -16.48 -2.81 -20.13
C TYR A 276 -16.32 -4.02 -19.20
N ALA A 277 -16.78 -5.18 -19.63
CA ALA A 277 -16.75 -6.40 -18.82
C ALA A 277 -15.34 -6.78 -18.33
N VAL A 278 -14.31 -6.48 -19.11
CA VAL A 278 -12.90 -6.74 -18.76
C VAL A 278 -12.40 -5.76 -17.67
N THR A 279 -12.95 -4.54 -17.63
CA THR A 279 -12.62 -3.56 -16.58
C THR A 279 -13.29 -3.90 -15.24
N VAL A 280 -14.43 -4.58 -15.26
CA VAL A 280 -15.15 -4.94 -14.04
C VAL A 280 -14.55 -6.21 -13.41
N VAL A 281 -13.83 -6.03 -12.32
CA VAL A 281 -13.16 -7.12 -11.58
C VAL A 281 -14.18 -7.93 -10.80
N ASP A 282 -15.05 -7.26 -10.04
CA ASP A 282 -16.13 -7.92 -9.31
C ASP A 282 -17.43 -7.13 -9.41
N ARG A 283 -18.54 -7.89 -9.45
CA ARG A 283 -19.89 -7.37 -9.58
C ARG A 283 -20.88 -8.28 -8.88
N MET A 284 -21.29 -7.92 -7.71
CA MET A 284 -22.36 -8.59 -7.00
C MET A 284 -23.52 -7.63 -6.78
N ALA A 285 -24.75 -8.15 -6.90
CA ALA A 285 -25.96 -7.34 -6.77
C ALA A 285 -26.28 -7.01 -5.30
N ASP A 286 -25.75 -7.80 -4.38
CA ASP A 286 -26.10 -7.84 -2.97
C ASP A 286 -24.88 -7.69 -2.03
N SER A 287 -23.77 -7.19 -2.54
CA SER A 287 -22.56 -6.93 -1.76
C SER A 287 -21.94 -5.56 -2.00
N ARG A 288 -21.00 -5.21 -1.15
CA ARG A 288 -20.11 -4.06 -1.30
C ARG A 288 -18.68 -4.55 -1.33
N ASP A 289 -17.97 -4.22 -2.39
CA ASP A 289 -16.55 -4.55 -2.47
C ASP A 289 -15.71 -3.44 -1.86
N TRP A 290 -14.67 -3.81 -1.09
CA TRP A 290 -13.66 -2.89 -0.64
C TRP A 290 -12.26 -3.45 -0.84
N ILE A 291 -11.46 -2.72 -1.59
CA ILE A 291 -10.12 -3.15 -1.98
C ILE A 291 -9.10 -2.97 -0.85
N TRP A 292 -8.27 -4.00 -0.64
CA TRP A 292 -7.18 -4.01 0.33
C TRP A 292 -5.80 -3.97 -0.29
N SER A 293 -5.56 -4.74 -1.33
CA SER A 293 -4.24 -4.94 -1.91
C SER A 293 -4.31 -5.03 -3.41
N LEU A 294 -3.31 -4.49 -4.09
CA LEU A 294 -3.06 -4.67 -5.52
C LEU A 294 -1.57 -4.94 -5.70
N GLN A 295 -1.23 -6.07 -6.29
CA GLN A 295 0.13 -6.45 -6.65
C GLN A 295 0.15 -6.97 -8.09
N LEU A 296 1.32 -7.04 -8.69
CA LEU A 296 1.53 -7.64 -10.01
C LEU A 296 2.48 -8.83 -9.87
N ASP A 297 2.20 -9.89 -10.61
CA ASP A 297 3.15 -10.98 -10.75
C ASP A 297 4.24 -10.63 -11.80
N GLU A 298 5.19 -11.54 -12.01
CA GLU A 298 6.29 -11.37 -12.97
C GLU A 298 5.81 -11.22 -14.44
N LYS A 299 4.56 -11.60 -14.73
CA LYS A 299 3.93 -11.48 -16.05
C LYS A 299 3.06 -10.22 -16.17
N GLU A 300 3.13 -9.32 -15.21
CA GLU A 300 2.27 -8.14 -15.07
C GLU A 300 0.78 -8.51 -14.86
N SER A 301 0.47 -9.73 -14.40
CA SER A 301 -0.90 -10.14 -14.08
C SER A 301 -1.30 -9.60 -12.72
N PRO A 302 -2.45 -8.91 -12.60
CA PRO A 302 -2.87 -8.32 -11.33
C PRO A 302 -3.37 -9.37 -10.35
N ALA A 303 -2.98 -9.20 -9.11
CA ALA A 303 -3.45 -9.88 -7.93
C ALA A 303 -4.13 -8.87 -7.02
N ILE A 304 -5.44 -9.01 -6.82
CA ILE A 304 -6.26 -8.05 -6.08
C ILE A 304 -6.85 -8.74 -4.86
N GLY A 305 -6.55 -8.21 -3.67
CA GLY A 305 -7.19 -8.59 -2.43
C GLY A 305 -8.31 -7.62 -2.09
N PHE A 306 -9.50 -8.12 -1.81
CA PHE A 306 -10.64 -7.30 -1.47
C PHE A 306 -11.60 -8.02 -0.52
N THR A 307 -12.44 -7.24 0.14
CA THR A 307 -13.52 -7.76 0.97
C THR A 307 -14.84 -7.60 0.24
N ARG A 308 -15.67 -8.65 0.22
CA ARG A 308 -17.11 -8.54 -0.01
C ARG A 308 -17.80 -8.36 1.31
N ILE A 309 -18.65 -7.37 1.38
CA ILE A 309 -19.37 -6.99 2.58
C ILE A 309 -20.87 -7.14 2.31
N SER A 310 -21.59 -7.85 3.18
CA SER A 310 -23.03 -8.07 3.04
C SER A 310 -23.82 -6.75 3.04
N GLN A 311 -25.08 -6.82 2.60
CA GLN A 311 -25.97 -5.66 2.55
C GLN A 311 -26.12 -4.98 3.91
N ASP A 312 -26.28 -5.76 4.97
CA ASP A 312 -26.43 -5.28 6.35
C ASP A 312 -25.08 -4.97 7.04
N LYS A 313 -23.95 -5.15 6.34
CA LYS A 313 -22.57 -4.95 6.80
C LYS A 313 -22.17 -5.89 7.96
N MET A 314 -22.86 -6.99 8.14
CA MET A 314 -22.58 -7.90 9.25
C MET A 314 -21.56 -8.98 8.91
N ASP A 315 -21.45 -9.34 7.61
CA ASP A 315 -20.57 -10.38 7.14
C ASP A 315 -19.53 -9.77 6.18
N HIS A 316 -18.27 -10.00 6.48
CA HIS A 316 -17.12 -9.59 5.66
C HIS A 316 -16.37 -10.83 5.21
N GLU A 317 -16.24 -11.02 3.93
CA GLU A 317 -15.57 -12.15 3.30
C GLU A 317 -14.35 -11.68 2.51
N TYR A 318 -13.20 -12.29 2.71
CA TYR A 318 -11.99 -12.00 1.92
C TYR A 318 -11.97 -12.77 0.63
N TYR A 319 -11.70 -12.06 -0.44
CA TYR A 319 -11.57 -12.58 -1.80
C TYR A 319 -10.24 -12.17 -2.42
N TYR A 320 -9.77 -13.03 -3.30
CA TYR A 320 -8.65 -12.78 -4.19
C TYR A 320 -9.15 -12.80 -5.63
N ALA A 321 -8.76 -11.80 -6.44
CA ALA A 321 -9.05 -11.78 -7.86
C ALA A 321 -7.76 -11.69 -8.69
N THR A 322 -7.73 -12.43 -9.80
CA THR A 322 -6.67 -12.36 -10.81
C THR A 322 -7.27 -12.47 -12.21
N PHE A 323 -6.56 -11.93 -13.21
CA PHE A 323 -6.98 -12.00 -14.60
C PHE A 323 -6.22 -13.12 -15.31
N ASP A 324 -6.95 -14.13 -15.81
CA ASP A 324 -6.36 -15.28 -16.47
C ASP A 324 -7.27 -15.76 -17.61
N GLY A 325 -6.66 -16.09 -18.76
CA GLY A 325 -7.38 -16.62 -19.92
C GLY A 325 -8.44 -15.66 -20.50
N GLY A 326 -8.28 -14.34 -20.31
CA GLY A 326 -9.21 -13.32 -20.82
C GLY A 326 -10.40 -13.03 -19.89
N ALA A 327 -10.39 -13.54 -18.66
CA ALA A 327 -11.47 -13.34 -17.70
C ALA A 327 -10.94 -13.16 -16.26
N TRP A 328 -11.71 -12.48 -15.44
CA TRP A 328 -11.46 -12.38 -14.01
C TRP A 328 -11.86 -13.67 -13.29
N ARG A 329 -10.93 -14.20 -12.51
CA ARG A 329 -11.17 -15.29 -11.55
C ARG A 329 -11.22 -14.69 -10.15
N ARG A 330 -12.20 -15.09 -9.35
CA ARG A 330 -12.39 -14.65 -7.95
C ARG A 330 -12.39 -15.89 -7.09
N LEU A 331 -11.56 -15.88 -6.05
CA LEU A 331 -11.42 -16.99 -5.11
C LEU A 331 -11.79 -16.48 -3.73
N PHE A 332 -12.71 -17.15 -3.06
CA PHE A 332 -12.95 -16.97 -1.64
C PHE A 332 -11.72 -17.44 -0.86
N ILE A 333 -11.27 -16.63 0.10
CA ILE A 333 -10.09 -16.92 0.90
C ILE A 333 -10.49 -17.30 2.31
N ALA A 334 -11.23 -16.43 3.00
CA ALA A 334 -11.62 -16.65 4.39
C ALA A 334 -12.78 -15.74 4.80
N GLU A 335 -13.48 -16.15 5.87
CA GLU A 335 -14.40 -15.29 6.61
C GLU A 335 -13.60 -14.20 7.34
N GLY A 336 -13.84 -12.94 7.02
CA GLY A 336 -13.20 -11.79 7.67
C GLY A 336 -13.90 -11.36 8.97
N GLY A 337 -15.02 -12.00 9.31
CA GLY A 337 -15.83 -11.69 10.48
C GLY A 337 -16.71 -10.47 10.28
N ARG A 338 -16.75 -9.62 11.29
CA ARG A 338 -17.48 -8.35 11.27
C ARG A 338 -16.48 -7.19 11.25
N TRP A 339 -17.02 -5.96 11.22
CA TRP A 339 -16.19 -4.80 11.47
C TRP A 339 -15.56 -4.85 12.87
N PHE A 340 -14.34 -4.37 12.98
CA PHE A 340 -13.61 -4.32 14.27
C PHE A 340 -13.64 -2.93 14.93
N HIS A 341 -14.35 -1.98 14.36
CA HIS A 341 -14.42 -0.62 14.83
C HIS A 341 -15.20 -0.50 16.14
N ASN A 342 -14.68 0.26 17.11
CA ASN A 342 -15.28 0.42 18.43
C ASN A 342 -16.49 1.36 18.47
N ASN A 343 -16.77 2.08 17.38
CA ASN A 343 -17.89 3.01 17.29
C ASN A 343 -18.92 2.54 16.26
N PRO A 344 -19.97 1.84 16.67
CA PRO A 344 -20.98 1.27 15.76
C PRO A 344 -21.86 2.32 15.06
N THR A 345 -21.66 3.60 15.34
CA THR A 345 -22.45 4.69 14.72
C THR A 345 -21.78 5.28 13.49
N THR A 346 -20.53 4.89 13.16
CA THR A 346 -19.78 5.47 12.07
C THR A 346 -19.70 4.54 10.85
N GLU A 347 -18.59 3.89 10.62
CA GLU A 347 -18.34 3.13 9.40
C GLU A 347 -18.21 1.64 9.73
N LEU A 348 -19.09 0.82 9.17
CA LEU A 348 -19.19 -0.61 9.49
C LEU A 348 -18.53 -1.50 8.43
N CYS A 349 -17.81 -0.92 7.46
CA CYS A 349 -17.18 -1.67 6.39
C CYS A 349 -15.69 -1.95 6.63
N TYR A 350 -15.16 -1.67 7.82
CA TYR A 350 -13.75 -1.91 8.16
C TYR A 350 -13.54 -3.35 8.67
N SER A 351 -12.99 -4.20 7.82
CA SER A 351 -12.47 -5.53 8.20
C SER A 351 -11.11 -5.40 8.87
N ALA A 352 -10.60 -6.48 9.46
CA ALA A 352 -9.27 -6.47 10.07
C ALA A 352 -8.11 -6.44 9.04
N GLY A 353 -8.40 -6.78 7.76
CA GLY A 353 -7.51 -6.53 6.63
C GLY A 353 -6.87 -7.77 6.02
N MET A 354 -6.33 -7.57 4.82
CA MET A 354 -5.54 -8.55 4.10
C MET A 354 -4.40 -7.90 3.32
N ALA A 355 -3.35 -8.66 3.07
CA ALA A 355 -2.21 -8.25 2.26
C ALA A 355 -1.77 -9.38 1.32
N ILE A 356 -1.27 -9.02 0.15
CA ILE A 356 -0.66 -9.94 -0.82
C ILE A 356 0.84 -9.71 -0.79
N ASN A 357 1.62 -10.80 -0.71
CA ASN A 357 3.07 -10.72 -0.79
C ASN A 357 3.51 -10.20 -2.17
N PRO A 358 4.20 -9.06 -2.28
CA PRO A 358 4.63 -8.53 -3.58
C PRO A 358 5.67 -9.38 -4.29
N ALA A 359 6.42 -10.22 -3.56
CA ALA A 359 7.40 -11.14 -4.12
C ALA A 359 6.78 -12.48 -4.58
N ASN A 360 5.58 -12.80 -4.09
CA ASN A 360 4.85 -14.01 -4.45
C ASN A 360 3.34 -13.76 -4.33
N THR A 361 2.70 -13.38 -5.41
CA THR A 361 1.28 -12.99 -5.42
C THR A 361 0.32 -14.14 -5.09
N ALA A 362 0.79 -15.38 -5.01
CA ALA A 362 0.00 -16.51 -4.52
C ALA A 362 -0.01 -16.62 -2.98
N GLU A 363 0.78 -15.81 -2.28
CA GLU A 363 0.86 -15.79 -0.82
C GLU A 363 0.07 -14.61 -0.27
N ILE A 364 -0.94 -14.93 0.54
CA ILE A 364 -1.94 -13.97 1.04
C ILE A 364 -1.99 -14.09 2.56
N TYR A 365 -1.93 -12.95 3.22
CA TYR A 365 -2.09 -12.81 4.67
C TYR A 365 -3.44 -12.17 4.96
N CYS A 366 -4.24 -12.83 5.79
CA CYS A 366 -5.57 -12.33 6.19
C CYS A 366 -5.67 -12.30 7.71
N SER A 367 -6.19 -11.20 8.25
CA SER A 367 -6.55 -11.16 9.65
C SER A 367 -7.98 -11.67 9.82
N VAL A 368 -8.13 -12.80 10.50
CA VAL A 368 -9.42 -13.51 10.66
C VAL A 368 -9.78 -13.71 12.14
N PRO A 369 -11.07 -13.74 12.51
CA PRO A 369 -11.46 -13.99 13.89
C PRO A 369 -11.31 -15.47 14.25
N VAL A 370 -10.46 -15.76 15.24
CA VAL A 370 -10.28 -17.07 15.86
C VAL A 370 -10.61 -16.93 17.35
N ASN A 371 -11.67 -17.62 17.83
CA ASN A 371 -12.11 -17.52 19.23
C ASN A 371 -12.31 -16.07 19.73
N ASN A 372 -12.88 -15.18 18.91
CA ASN A 372 -13.07 -13.74 19.14
C ASN A 372 -11.75 -12.93 19.27
N VAL A 373 -10.64 -13.46 18.82
CA VAL A 373 -9.37 -12.74 18.66
C VAL A 373 -9.00 -12.75 17.17
N TYR A 374 -8.53 -11.62 16.64
CA TYR A 374 -8.07 -11.57 15.27
C TYR A 374 -6.63 -12.08 15.20
N GLU A 375 -6.40 -13.08 14.35
CA GLU A 375 -5.10 -13.71 14.08
C GLU A 375 -4.77 -13.62 12.58
N ILE A 376 -3.49 -13.71 12.23
CA ILE A 376 -2.99 -13.71 10.85
C ILE A 376 -2.52 -15.10 10.47
#